data_a84677d874675ecc7bea6fc150d3bba9
#
_entry.id   a84677d874675ecc7bea6fc150d3bba9
#
_cell.length_a   1.000
_cell.length_b   1.000
_cell.length_c   1.000
_cell.angle_alpha   90.00
_cell.angle_beta   90.00
_cell.angle_gamma   90.00
#
_symmetry.space_group_name_H-M   'P 1'
#
loop_
_entity.id
_entity.type
_entity.pdbx_description
1 polymer ?
#
loop_
_entity_poly.entity_id
_entity_poly.type
_entity_poly.pdbx_seq_one_letter_code
_entity_poly.pdbx_strand_id
1 'polypeptide(L)'
;KMSSIDISQESIKSISDKCHQLQELQQQYKDIEEQLSKTKNKVRDLEERIIPEMMQEAGVSKIKLKDGTEVEVKPFYAAKIPESRVEEAFGWLRGNGFEDLIKNTVTANFNRGQDNQVSELIKVCEEHGFAYSKKEKVEPMTLKAFVREQVEGGKKLPFDLFGVYIANKTKITNNK
;
A
#
# COMPACT_ATOMS: atom_id res chain seq x y z
N LYS A 1 4.03 31.94 -33.25
CA LYS A 1 3.34 31.26 -34.38
C LYS A 1 3.57 29.76 -34.23
N MET A 2 2.61 29.05 -33.67
CA MET A 2 2.58 27.58 -33.74
C MET A 2 2.28 27.23 -35.20
N SER A 3 3.22 26.55 -35.88
CA SER A 3 2.97 25.97 -37.20
C SER A 3 1.89 24.89 -37.01
N SER A 4 0.77 24.98 -37.74
CA SER A 4 -0.20 23.90 -37.87
C SER A 4 0.51 22.73 -38.54
N ILE A 5 0.81 21.71 -37.73
CA ILE A 5 1.27 20.42 -38.23
C ILE A 5 0.05 19.80 -38.93
N ASP A 6 0.13 19.65 -40.24
CA ASP A 6 -0.90 18.96 -41.03
C ASP A 6 -0.83 17.47 -40.69
N ILE A 7 -1.62 17.07 -39.68
CA ILE A 7 -1.66 15.68 -39.23
C ILE A 7 -2.51 14.91 -40.24
N SER A 8 -1.94 13.89 -40.88
CA SER A 8 -2.67 13.07 -41.82
C SER A 8 -3.89 12.39 -41.15
N GLN A 9 -4.99 12.25 -41.88
CA GLN A 9 -6.19 11.56 -41.39
C GLN A 9 -5.90 10.12 -40.90
N GLU A 10 -4.94 9.46 -41.54
CA GLU A 10 -4.48 8.13 -41.17
C GLU A 10 -3.80 8.10 -39.78
N SER A 11 -2.97 9.12 -39.47
CA SER A 11 -2.35 9.28 -38.18
C SER A 11 -3.38 9.52 -37.06
N ILE A 12 -4.40 10.35 -37.33
CA ILE A 12 -5.50 10.63 -36.40
C ILE A 12 -6.29 9.34 -36.10
N LYS A 13 -6.61 8.56 -37.15
CA LYS A 13 -7.31 7.29 -37.01
C LYS A 13 -6.51 6.30 -36.15
N SER A 14 -5.22 6.16 -36.41
CA SER A 14 -4.32 5.28 -35.63
C SER A 14 -4.25 5.70 -34.16
N ILE A 15 -4.18 6.99 -33.86
CA ILE A 15 -4.18 7.51 -32.48
C ILE A 15 -5.55 7.21 -31.83
N SER A 16 -6.66 7.44 -32.53
CA SER A 16 -8.01 7.14 -32.04
C SER A 16 -8.17 5.68 -31.68
N ASP A 17 -7.73 4.75 -32.52
CA ASP A 17 -7.78 3.32 -32.28
C ASP A 17 -6.98 2.94 -31.02
N LYS A 18 -5.81 3.54 -30.82
CA LYS A 18 -5.00 3.31 -29.62
C LYS A 18 -5.65 3.90 -28.36
N CYS A 19 -6.32 5.04 -28.47
CA CYS A 19 -7.10 5.59 -27.35
C CYS A 19 -8.27 4.68 -26.97
N HIS A 20 -9.00 4.12 -27.93
CA HIS A 20 -10.04 3.14 -27.65
C HIS A 20 -9.47 1.88 -27.01
N GLN A 21 -8.38 1.34 -27.55
CA GLN A 21 -7.69 0.20 -26.94
C GLN A 21 -7.30 0.48 -25.47
N LEU A 22 -6.79 1.68 -25.19
CA LEU A 22 -6.45 2.08 -23.80
C LEU A 22 -7.69 2.09 -22.92
N GLN A 23 -8.82 2.65 -23.40
CA GLN A 23 -10.07 2.69 -22.63
C GLN A 23 -10.61 1.29 -22.34
N GLU A 24 -10.55 0.38 -23.32
CA GLU A 24 -10.95 -1.02 -23.15
C GLU A 24 -10.10 -1.73 -22.10
N LEU A 25 -8.77 -1.56 -22.18
CA LEU A 25 -7.85 -2.14 -21.19
C LEU A 25 -8.06 -1.57 -19.78
N GLN A 26 -8.34 -0.28 -19.67
CA GLN A 26 -8.67 0.36 -18.40
C GLN A 26 -9.97 -0.20 -17.80
N GLN A 27 -10.97 -0.49 -18.64
CA GLN A 27 -12.21 -1.12 -18.18
C GLN A 27 -11.97 -2.58 -17.78
N GLN A 28 -11.24 -3.36 -18.57
CA GLN A 28 -10.86 -4.74 -18.22
C GLN A 28 -10.10 -4.81 -16.90
N TYR A 29 -9.19 -3.87 -16.67
CA TYR A 29 -8.45 -3.78 -15.41
C TYR A 29 -9.40 -3.64 -14.21
N LYS A 30 -10.37 -2.73 -14.28
CA LYS A 30 -11.38 -2.55 -13.23
C LYS A 30 -12.23 -3.80 -13.01
N ASP A 31 -12.67 -4.44 -14.10
CA ASP A 31 -13.49 -5.66 -14.05
C ASP A 31 -12.72 -6.81 -13.38
N ILE A 32 -11.42 -6.95 -13.67
CA ILE A 32 -10.55 -7.95 -13.05
C ILE A 32 -10.37 -7.67 -11.54
N GLU A 33 -10.18 -6.42 -11.14
CA GLU A 33 -10.10 -6.05 -9.72
C GLU A 33 -11.40 -6.39 -8.97
N GLU A 34 -12.56 -6.12 -9.58
CA GLU A 34 -13.85 -6.47 -9.00
C GLU A 34 -14.04 -7.99 -8.92
N GLN A 35 -13.68 -8.74 -9.96
CA GLN A 35 -13.72 -10.20 -9.96
C GLN A 35 -12.79 -10.78 -8.91
N LEU A 36 -11.59 -10.24 -8.76
CA LEU A 36 -10.64 -10.65 -7.73
C LEU A 36 -11.24 -10.47 -6.32
N SER A 37 -11.86 -9.33 -6.07
CA SER A 37 -12.52 -9.05 -4.79
C SER A 37 -13.66 -10.03 -4.50
N LYS A 38 -14.52 -10.27 -5.48
CA LYS A 38 -15.62 -11.25 -5.38
C LYS A 38 -15.11 -12.67 -5.12
N THR A 39 -14.05 -13.06 -5.82
CA THR A 39 -13.45 -14.40 -5.66
C THR A 39 -12.83 -14.57 -4.26
N LYS A 40 -12.10 -13.57 -3.77
CA LYS A 40 -11.55 -13.57 -2.40
C LYS A 40 -12.64 -13.75 -1.35
N ASN A 41 -13.78 -13.07 -1.51
CA ASN A 41 -14.91 -13.21 -0.59
C ASN A 41 -15.52 -14.62 -0.62
N LYS A 42 -15.67 -15.21 -1.82
CA LYS A 42 -16.16 -16.60 -1.95
C LYS A 42 -15.20 -17.61 -1.33
N VAL A 43 -13.90 -17.46 -1.52
CA VAL A 43 -12.88 -18.31 -0.90
C VAL A 43 -13.01 -18.24 0.61
N ARG A 44 -13.04 -17.02 1.17
CA ARG A 44 -13.17 -16.84 2.62
C ARG A 44 -14.49 -17.45 3.17
N ASP A 45 -15.60 -17.27 2.45
CA ASP A 45 -16.88 -17.84 2.87
C ASP A 45 -16.86 -19.37 2.90
N LEU A 46 -16.22 -20.02 1.93
CA LEU A 46 -16.02 -21.46 1.93
C LEU A 46 -15.07 -21.92 3.06
N GLU A 47 -13.96 -21.22 3.25
CA GLU A 47 -12.93 -21.61 4.24
C GLU A 47 -13.37 -21.38 5.69
N GLU A 48 -14.08 -20.29 5.96
CA GLU A 48 -14.36 -19.86 7.34
C GLU A 48 -15.79 -20.18 7.79
N ARG A 49 -16.71 -20.46 6.88
CA ARG A 49 -18.11 -20.72 7.20
C ARG A 49 -18.63 -22.02 6.61
N ILE A 50 -18.74 -22.13 5.29
CA ILE A 50 -19.49 -23.24 4.67
C ILE A 50 -18.86 -24.60 4.98
N ILE A 51 -17.56 -24.77 4.69
CA ILE A 51 -16.87 -26.06 4.93
C ILE A 51 -16.83 -26.38 6.43
N PRO A 52 -16.45 -25.46 7.33
CA PRO A 52 -16.52 -25.73 8.77
C PRO A 52 -17.89 -26.13 9.28
N GLU A 53 -18.97 -25.45 8.87
CA GLU A 53 -20.35 -25.81 9.24
C GLU A 53 -20.72 -27.23 8.77
N MET A 54 -20.45 -27.53 7.49
CA MET A 54 -20.73 -28.89 6.95
C MET A 54 -19.95 -29.97 7.65
N MET A 55 -18.69 -29.76 7.99
CA MET A 55 -17.86 -30.73 8.72
C MET A 55 -18.32 -30.90 10.16
N GLN A 56 -18.75 -29.80 10.81
CA GLN A 56 -19.34 -29.86 12.14
C GLN A 56 -20.64 -30.65 12.15
N GLU A 57 -21.54 -30.42 11.19
CA GLU A 57 -22.79 -31.21 11.03
C GLU A 57 -22.51 -32.69 10.78
N ALA A 58 -21.46 -33.01 10.03
CA ALA A 58 -21.01 -34.38 9.80
C ALA A 58 -20.27 -34.99 11.00
N GLY A 59 -19.98 -34.21 12.06
CA GLY A 59 -19.26 -34.68 13.25
C GLY A 59 -17.78 -35.00 13.00
N VAL A 60 -17.17 -34.42 12.00
CA VAL A 60 -15.77 -34.66 11.62
C VAL A 60 -14.95 -33.39 11.60
N SER A 61 -13.70 -33.45 12.06
CA SER A 61 -12.74 -32.34 12.00
C SER A 61 -11.69 -32.52 10.92
N LYS A 62 -11.55 -33.73 10.38
CA LYS A 62 -10.61 -34.09 9.32
C LYS A 62 -11.19 -35.10 8.38
N ILE A 63 -11.02 -34.92 7.08
CA ILE A 63 -11.42 -35.87 6.03
C ILE A 63 -10.32 -36.01 5.00
N LYS A 64 -10.33 -37.15 4.29
CA LYS A 64 -9.48 -37.37 3.13
C LYS A 64 -10.36 -37.50 1.89
N LEU A 65 -10.09 -36.69 0.89
CA LEU A 65 -10.82 -36.73 -0.37
C LEU A 65 -10.34 -37.90 -1.25
N LYS A 66 -11.12 -38.24 -2.28
CA LYS A 66 -10.80 -39.36 -3.18
C LYS A 66 -9.47 -39.22 -3.93
N ASP A 67 -9.05 -38.00 -4.18
CA ASP A 67 -7.77 -37.64 -4.81
C ASP A 67 -6.57 -37.65 -3.86
N GLY A 68 -6.81 -37.97 -2.58
CA GLY A 68 -5.79 -38.03 -1.54
C GLY A 68 -5.60 -36.70 -0.77
N THR A 69 -6.28 -35.62 -1.16
CA THR A 69 -6.23 -34.34 -0.46
C THR A 69 -6.80 -34.46 0.96
N GLU A 70 -6.08 -33.96 1.93
CA GLU A 70 -6.56 -33.87 3.32
C GLU A 70 -7.17 -32.51 3.58
N VAL A 71 -8.36 -32.51 4.20
CA VAL A 71 -9.07 -31.32 4.64
C VAL A 71 -9.21 -31.39 6.15
N GLU A 72 -8.76 -30.36 6.87
CA GLU A 72 -8.84 -30.27 8.32
C GLU A 72 -9.40 -28.91 8.73
N VAL A 73 -10.38 -28.91 9.61
CA VAL A 73 -10.95 -27.70 10.21
C VAL A 73 -10.34 -27.49 11.58
N LYS A 74 -9.67 -26.36 11.77
CA LYS A 74 -9.04 -25.94 13.03
C LYS A 74 -9.62 -24.62 13.51
N PRO A 75 -9.69 -24.39 14.83
CA PRO A 75 -10.03 -23.07 15.35
C PRO A 75 -9.06 -22.00 14.80
N PHE A 76 -9.62 -20.91 14.34
CA PHE A 76 -8.89 -19.75 13.88
C PHE A 76 -9.25 -18.55 14.74
N TYR A 77 -8.23 -17.84 15.23
CA TYR A 77 -8.40 -16.66 16.06
C TYR A 77 -7.80 -15.45 15.35
N ALA A 78 -8.60 -14.41 15.17
CA ALA A 78 -8.15 -13.11 14.68
C ALA A 78 -8.53 -12.03 15.69
N ALA A 79 -7.61 -11.13 15.97
CA ALA A 79 -7.88 -9.99 16.83
C ALA A 79 -7.19 -8.74 16.29
N LYS A 80 -7.94 -7.65 16.23
CA LYS A 80 -7.45 -6.33 15.89
C LYS A 80 -8.21 -5.32 16.73
N ILE A 81 -7.50 -4.51 17.49
CA ILE A 81 -8.12 -3.43 18.26
C ILE A 81 -8.55 -2.34 17.27
N PRO A 82 -9.86 -1.99 17.19
CA PRO A 82 -10.32 -0.85 16.39
C PRO A 82 -9.68 0.44 16.87
N GLU A 83 -9.33 1.34 15.97
CA GLU A 83 -8.69 2.62 16.31
C GLU A 83 -9.51 3.44 17.30
N SER A 84 -10.84 3.41 17.17
CA SER A 84 -11.79 4.12 18.07
C SER A 84 -11.86 3.53 19.49
N ARG A 85 -11.31 2.35 19.72
CA ARG A 85 -11.36 1.63 21.02
C ARG A 85 -9.99 1.34 21.63
N VAL A 86 -8.93 1.92 21.09
CA VAL A 86 -7.55 1.68 21.55
C VAL A 86 -7.36 2.01 23.02
N GLU A 87 -7.85 3.17 23.48
CA GLU A 87 -7.70 3.59 24.87
C GLU A 87 -8.45 2.66 25.84
N GLU A 88 -9.68 2.26 25.48
CA GLU A 88 -10.47 1.33 26.27
C GLU A 88 -9.78 -0.05 26.37
N ALA A 89 -9.29 -0.57 25.23
CA ALA A 89 -8.59 -1.84 25.20
C ALA A 89 -7.29 -1.80 26.02
N PHE A 90 -6.51 -0.72 25.93
CA PHE A 90 -5.28 -0.55 26.69
C PHE A 90 -5.57 -0.35 28.18
N GLY A 91 -6.66 0.36 28.53
CA GLY A 91 -7.13 0.46 29.91
C GLY A 91 -7.48 -0.90 30.49
N TRP A 92 -8.17 -1.73 29.73
CA TRP A 92 -8.49 -3.10 30.11
C TRP A 92 -7.24 -3.96 30.31
N LEU A 93 -6.28 -3.92 29.38
CA LEU A 93 -5.02 -4.64 29.50
C LEU A 93 -4.24 -4.28 30.76
N ARG A 94 -4.11 -2.97 31.05
CA ARG A 94 -3.45 -2.48 32.27
C ARG A 94 -4.17 -2.90 33.55
N GLY A 95 -5.51 -2.81 33.54
CA GLY A 95 -6.33 -3.17 34.70
C GLY A 95 -6.35 -4.66 35.00
N ASN A 96 -5.96 -5.52 34.05
CA ASN A 96 -5.94 -6.96 34.20
C ASN A 96 -4.53 -7.58 34.22
N GLY A 97 -3.47 -6.75 34.34
CA GLY A 97 -2.10 -7.25 34.45
C GLY A 97 -1.45 -7.70 33.14
N PHE A 98 -1.94 -7.19 32.00
CA PHE A 98 -1.42 -7.49 30.66
C PHE A 98 -0.71 -6.29 30.03
N GLU A 99 -0.26 -5.33 30.82
CA GLU A 99 0.44 -4.14 30.37
C GLU A 99 1.69 -4.44 29.54
N ASP A 100 2.34 -5.57 29.76
CA ASP A 100 3.54 -6.00 29.03
C ASP A 100 3.28 -6.25 27.53
N LEU A 101 2.02 -6.41 27.14
CA LEU A 101 1.64 -6.52 25.73
C LEU A 101 1.69 -5.17 25.00
N ILE A 102 1.68 -4.05 25.77
CA ILE A 102 1.63 -2.70 25.21
C ILE A 102 3.05 -2.23 24.93
N LYS A 103 3.40 -2.09 23.67
CA LYS A 103 4.66 -1.49 23.24
C LYS A 103 4.48 0.00 23.01
N ASN A 104 5.38 0.79 23.58
CA ASN A 104 5.40 2.23 23.41
C ASN A 104 6.51 2.64 22.47
N THR A 105 6.21 3.58 21.59
CA THR A 105 7.19 4.25 20.73
C THR A 105 7.00 5.75 20.87
N VAL A 106 8.10 6.47 21.13
CA VAL A 106 8.12 7.93 21.13
C VAL A 106 8.87 8.38 19.88
N THR A 107 8.24 9.23 19.09
CA THR A 107 8.84 9.75 17.86
C THR A 107 8.98 11.25 17.96
N ALA A 108 10.20 11.76 17.83
CA ALA A 108 10.49 13.17 17.68
C ALA A 108 10.75 13.46 16.19
N ASN A 109 10.08 14.51 15.67
CA ASN A 109 10.25 14.95 14.29
C ASN A 109 11.09 16.23 14.26
N PHE A 110 12.05 16.26 13.35
CA PHE A 110 12.94 17.40 13.16
C PHE A 110 12.75 17.95 11.76
N ASN A 111 12.72 19.26 11.68
CA ASN A 111 12.64 19.98 10.42
C ASN A 111 14.02 20.16 9.79
N ARG A 112 14.03 20.70 8.59
CA ARG A 112 15.24 21.04 7.85
C ARG A 112 16.15 21.93 8.71
N GLY A 113 17.44 21.62 8.78
CA GLY A 113 18.44 22.42 9.52
C GLY A 113 18.52 22.13 11.03
N GLN A 114 17.79 21.13 11.53
CA GLN A 114 17.79 20.76 12.97
C GLN A 114 18.74 19.59 13.28
N ASP A 115 19.77 19.36 12.48
CA ASP A 115 20.70 18.23 12.65
C ASP A 115 21.40 18.22 14.01
N ASN A 116 21.71 19.40 14.58
CA ASN A 116 22.28 19.50 15.92
C ASN A 116 21.34 18.97 17.00
N GLN A 117 20.04 19.30 16.89
CA GLN A 117 19.03 18.81 17.84
C GLN A 117 18.83 17.30 17.73
N VAL A 118 18.91 16.74 16.51
CA VAL A 118 18.92 15.28 16.31
C VAL A 118 20.08 14.64 17.05
N SER A 119 21.29 15.20 16.89
CA SER A 119 22.50 14.70 17.55
C SER A 119 22.41 14.79 19.08
N GLU A 120 21.85 15.86 19.60
CA GLU A 120 21.62 16.04 21.05
C GLU A 120 20.65 14.99 21.59
N LEU A 121 19.52 14.74 20.90
CA LEU A 121 18.57 13.72 21.32
C LEU A 121 19.18 12.32 21.29
N ILE A 122 19.96 11.99 20.26
CA ILE A 122 20.67 10.71 20.15
C ILE A 122 21.60 10.53 21.35
N LYS A 123 22.39 11.56 21.71
CA LYS A 123 23.26 11.52 22.82
C LYS A 123 22.53 11.26 24.16
N VAL A 124 21.40 11.92 24.38
CA VAL A 124 20.56 11.67 25.55
C VAL A 124 20.05 10.22 25.57
N CYS A 125 19.60 9.67 24.42
CA CYS A 125 19.19 8.28 24.34
C CYS A 125 20.32 7.31 24.70
N GLU A 126 21.54 7.57 24.22
CA GLU A 126 22.72 6.74 24.51
C GLU A 126 23.12 6.82 25.99
N GLU A 127 23.13 8.02 26.59
CA GLU A 127 23.43 8.24 27.97
C GLU A 127 22.47 7.54 28.94
N HIS A 128 21.19 7.44 28.53
CA HIS A 128 20.15 6.80 29.34
C HIS A 128 19.87 5.33 28.93
N GLY A 129 20.58 4.79 27.95
CA GLY A 129 20.39 3.42 27.48
C GLY A 129 19.06 3.18 26.75
N PHE A 130 18.43 4.22 26.19
CA PHE A 130 17.23 4.07 25.39
C PHE A 130 17.58 3.58 23.99
N ALA A 131 16.88 2.53 23.55
CA ALA A 131 16.97 2.10 22.16
C ALA A 131 16.31 3.15 21.26
N TYR A 132 17.02 3.56 20.22
CA TYR A 132 16.49 4.53 19.24
C TYR A 132 16.73 4.07 17.82
N SER A 133 16.00 4.66 16.88
CA SER A 133 16.26 4.52 15.46
C SER A 133 16.27 5.90 14.80
N LYS A 134 17.28 6.17 13.98
CA LYS A 134 17.35 7.36 13.13
C LYS A 134 16.89 7.00 11.72
N LYS A 135 15.97 7.76 11.17
CA LYS A 135 15.53 7.63 9.79
C LYS A 135 15.53 9.00 9.11
N GLU A 136 16.26 9.09 8.03
CA GLU A 136 16.28 10.27 7.17
C GLU A 136 15.44 9.95 5.93
N LYS A 137 14.64 10.91 5.50
CA LYS A 137 13.83 10.77 4.29
C LYS A 137 13.62 12.11 3.61
N VAL A 138 13.48 12.06 2.30
CA VAL A 138 12.89 13.13 1.53
C VAL A 138 11.48 12.71 1.13
N GLU A 139 10.49 13.55 1.41
CA GLU A 139 9.11 13.24 1.03
C GLU A 139 8.99 13.11 -0.50
N PRO A 140 8.25 12.11 -1.02
CA PRO A 140 8.17 11.84 -2.46
C PRO A 140 7.73 13.06 -3.28
N MET A 141 6.79 13.85 -2.77
CA MET A 141 6.32 15.05 -3.46
C MET A 141 7.41 16.13 -3.52
N THR A 142 8.18 16.28 -2.44
CA THR A 142 9.30 17.22 -2.38
C THR A 142 10.41 16.80 -3.35
N LEU A 143 10.75 15.50 -3.38
CA LEU A 143 11.75 14.97 -4.31
C LEU A 143 11.31 15.18 -5.76
N LYS A 144 10.04 14.90 -6.08
CA LYS A 144 9.46 15.10 -7.41
C LYS A 144 9.54 16.57 -7.85
N ALA A 145 9.20 17.51 -6.98
CA ALA A 145 9.30 18.93 -7.24
C ALA A 145 10.75 19.36 -7.49
N PHE A 146 11.67 18.92 -6.63
CA PHE A 146 13.10 19.17 -6.77
C PHE A 146 13.63 18.65 -8.11
N VAL A 147 13.35 17.40 -8.47
CA VAL A 147 13.78 16.80 -9.75
C VAL A 147 13.28 17.61 -10.92
N ARG A 148 11.99 17.99 -10.92
CA ARG A 148 11.41 18.83 -11.98
C ARG A 148 12.14 20.15 -12.13
N GLU A 149 12.34 20.88 -11.04
CA GLU A 149 13.02 22.17 -11.04
C GLU A 149 14.46 22.06 -11.56
N GLN A 150 15.20 21.01 -11.16
CA GLN A 150 16.58 20.81 -11.62
C GLN A 150 16.62 20.49 -13.12
N VAL A 151 15.73 19.64 -13.61
CA VAL A 151 15.66 19.22 -15.02
C VAL A 151 15.22 20.42 -15.90
N GLU A 152 14.17 21.14 -15.51
CA GLU A 152 13.67 22.32 -16.22
C GLU A 152 14.70 23.45 -16.20
N GLY A 153 15.50 23.59 -15.14
CA GLY A 153 16.62 24.51 -15.01
C GLY A 153 17.88 24.08 -15.76
N GLY A 154 17.85 22.99 -16.50
CA GLY A 154 19.01 22.51 -17.30
C GLY A 154 20.18 21.97 -16.48
N LYS A 155 19.99 21.69 -15.19
CA LYS A 155 21.04 21.14 -14.33
C LYS A 155 21.14 19.63 -14.50
N LYS A 156 22.38 19.13 -14.50
CA LYS A 156 22.64 17.69 -14.53
C LYS A 156 22.30 17.08 -13.17
N LEU A 157 21.37 16.11 -13.18
CA LEU A 157 20.98 15.34 -12.02
C LEU A 157 21.38 13.86 -12.26
N PRO A 158 21.95 13.17 -11.28
CA PRO A 158 22.24 11.74 -11.42
C PRO A 158 20.93 10.93 -11.33
N PHE A 159 20.30 10.68 -12.47
CA PHE A 159 18.98 10.05 -12.58
C PHE A 159 18.91 8.67 -11.92
N ASP A 160 19.95 7.88 -12.09
CA ASP A 160 20.03 6.53 -11.50
C ASP A 160 19.99 6.57 -9.96
N LEU A 161 20.71 7.57 -9.38
CA LEU A 161 20.77 7.72 -7.91
C LEU A 161 19.40 8.08 -7.31
N PHE A 162 18.61 8.87 -8.02
CA PHE A 162 17.30 9.33 -7.56
C PHE A 162 16.14 8.53 -8.13
N GLY A 163 16.42 7.50 -8.94
CA GLY A 163 15.39 6.70 -9.61
C GLY A 163 14.48 7.56 -10.49
N VAL A 164 15.05 8.55 -11.19
CA VAL A 164 14.28 9.49 -11.98
C VAL A 164 13.75 8.81 -13.23
N TYR A 165 12.44 8.87 -13.40
CA TYR A 165 11.74 8.45 -14.60
C TYR A 165 10.90 9.60 -15.14
N ILE A 166 11.19 10.00 -16.38
CA ILE A 166 10.47 11.07 -17.07
C ILE A 166 9.76 10.47 -18.28
N ALA A 167 8.44 10.60 -18.30
CA ALA A 167 7.62 10.14 -19.41
C ALA A 167 6.42 11.05 -19.63
N ASN A 168 5.92 11.06 -20.85
CA ASN A 168 4.62 11.62 -21.17
C ASN A 168 3.54 10.58 -20.93
N LYS A 169 2.49 10.97 -20.20
CA LYS A 169 1.37 10.09 -19.88
C LYS A 169 0.10 10.58 -20.56
N THR A 170 -0.56 9.69 -21.26
CA THR A 170 -1.86 9.96 -21.88
C THR A 170 -2.95 10.09 -20.81
N LYS A 171 -3.73 11.19 -20.86
CA LYS A 171 -4.94 11.39 -20.08
C LYS A 171 -6.13 11.49 -21.05
N ILE A 172 -7.10 10.62 -20.90
CA ILE A 172 -8.36 10.67 -21.63
C ILE A 172 -9.42 11.28 -20.72
N THR A 173 -10.07 12.35 -21.16
CA THR A 173 -11.18 13.00 -20.44
C THR A 173 -12.44 12.84 -21.26
N ASN A 174 -13.47 12.23 -20.69
CA ASN A 174 -14.78 12.14 -21.29
C ASN A 174 -15.55 13.41 -20.94
N ASN A 175 -15.74 14.30 -21.90
CA ASN A 175 -16.67 15.41 -21.77
C ASN A 175 -18.09 14.86 -21.98
N LYS A 176 -18.89 14.83 -20.91
CA LYS A 176 -20.33 14.60 -20.97
C LYS A 176 -21.00 15.90 -21.37
#